data_d5f4e3e8246dc871e833ff107a422736
#
_entry.id   d5f4e3e8246dc871e833ff107a422736
#
_cell.length_a   1.000
_cell.length_b   1.000
_cell.length_c   1.000
_cell.angle_alpha   90.00
_cell.angle_beta   90.00
_cell.angle_gamma   90.00
#
_symmetry.space_group_name_H-M   'P 1'
#
loop_
_entity.id
_entity.type
_entity.pdbx_description
1 polymer ?
#
loop_
_entity_poly.entity_id
_entity_poly.type
_entity_poly.pdbx_seq_one_letter_code
_entity_poly.pdbx_strand_id
1 'polypeptide(L)'
;GDTLYVAGHLGLDPQTQLAPADVELEARLVMDGVKRTVESAGFRMDDLVSVTVFCSDISQYDTFNRIYRGYFSGGFPARAFIGSGTLVRGARFEVLGVAVRAKAPTAGPAAAR
;
A
#
# COMPACT_ATOMS: atom_id res chain seq x y z
N GLY A 1 0.18 19.49 1.88
CA GLY A 1 -0.85 19.60 0.87
C GLY A 1 -1.85 18.45 0.93
N ASP A 2 -2.60 18.32 -0.11
CA ASP A 2 -3.67 17.34 -0.18
C ASP A 2 -3.28 16.06 -0.93
N THR A 3 -2.08 15.97 -1.44
CA THR A 3 -1.59 14.81 -2.18
C THR A 3 -0.31 14.27 -1.55
N LEU A 4 -0.26 12.95 -1.38
CA LEU A 4 0.91 12.26 -0.85
C LEU A 4 1.36 11.22 -1.87
N TYR A 5 2.62 11.30 -2.25
CA TYR A 5 3.27 10.26 -3.06
C TYR A 5 3.97 9.29 -2.13
N VAL A 6 3.54 8.04 -2.15
CA VAL A 6 4.10 6.98 -1.31
C VAL A 6 5.15 6.24 -2.13
N ALA A 7 6.40 6.38 -1.72
CA ALA A 7 7.53 5.72 -2.38
C ALA A 7 7.43 4.20 -2.23
N GLY A 8 8.18 3.48 -3.02
CA GLY A 8 8.21 2.02 -2.97
C GLY A 8 8.59 1.50 -1.59
N HIS A 9 7.76 0.61 -1.05
CA HIS A 9 7.95 -0.03 0.25
C HIS A 9 8.19 -1.51 0.05
N LEU A 10 9.09 -2.06 0.83
CA LEU A 10 9.36 -3.50 0.90
C LEU A 10 8.96 -4.03 2.26
N GLY A 11 8.62 -5.31 2.32
CA GLY A 11 8.33 -6.00 3.58
C GLY A 11 9.56 -6.74 4.08
N LEU A 12 10.43 -6.04 4.78
CA LEU A 12 11.68 -6.61 5.26
C LEU A 12 11.63 -6.90 6.75
N ASP A 13 12.23 -8.01 7.14
CA ASP A 13 12.48 -8.31 8.54
C ASP A 13 13.43 -7.26 9.09
N PRO A 14 13.07 -6.58 10.21
CA PRO A 14 13.92 -5.50 10.76
C PRO A 14 15.30 -5.97 11.17
N GLN A 15 15.46 -7.24 11.54
CA GLN A 15 16.72 -7.76 12.02
C GLN A 15 17.66 -8.14 10.89
N THR A 16 17.13 -8.79 9.85
CA THR A 16 17.96 -9.29 8.74
C THR A 16 18.04 -8.32 7.58
N GLN A 17 17.09 -7.38 7.48
CA GLN A 17 16.94 -6.45 6.36
C GLN A 17 16.69 -7.20 5.05
N LEU A 18 16.11 -8.38 5.13
CA LEU A 18 15.73 -9.22 3.98
C LEU A 18 14.26 -9.58 4.09
N ALA A 19 13.65 -9.93 2.96
CA ALA A 19 12.29 -10.45 2.97
C ALA A 19 12.25 -11.75 3.77
N PRO A 20 11.23 -11.94 4.64
CA PRO A 20 11.10 -13.18 5.39
C PRO A 20 10.71 -14.34 4.47
N ALA A 21 10.96 -15.56 4.93
CA ALA A 21 10.56 -16.76 4.17
C ALA A 21 9.03 -16.88 4.08
N ASP A 22 8.31 -16.43 5.12
CA ASP A 22 6.85 -16.47 5.16
C ASP A 22 6.26 -15.36 4.29
N VAL A 23 5.58 -15.74 3.21
CA VAL A 23 5.01 -14.81 2.24
C VAL A 23 3.91 -13.96 2.87
N GLU A 24 3.08 -14.53 3.76
CA GLU A 24 2.03 -13.76 4.44
C GLU A 24 2.63 -12.70 5.34
N LEU A 25 3.70 -13.04 6.05
CA LEU A 25 4.40 -12.08 6.90
C LEU A 25 4.98 -10.95 6.05
N GLU A 26 5.58 -11.27 4.91
CA GLU A 26 6.10 -10.23 4.02
C GLU A 26 4.99 -9.30 3.54
N ALA A 27 3.83 -9.84 3.15
CA ALA A 27 2.71 -9.03 2.71
C ALA A 27 2.24 -8.09 3.83
N ARG A 28 2.16 -8.57 5.07
CA ARG A 28 1.82 -7.73 6.22
C ARG A 28 2.87 -6.66 6.49
N LEU A 29 4.14 -7.02 6.43
CA LEU A 29 5.22 -6.07 6.69
C LEU A 29 5.19 -4.92 5.67
N VAL A 30 5.00 -5.21 4.39
CA VAL A 30 4.99 -4.16 3.38
C VAL A 30 3.75 -3.27 3.53
N MET A 31 2.58 -3.86 3.78
CA MET A 31 1.35 -3.08 3.93
C MET A 31 1.33 -2.29 5.24
N ASP A 32 1.86 -2.85 6.32
CA ASP A 32 2.03 -2.10 7.57
C ASP A 32 2.98 -0.91 7.38
N GLY A 33 4.02 -1.08 6.59
CA GLY A 33 4.94 0.00 6.25
C GLY A 33 4.26 1.12 5.47
N VAL A 34 3.46 0.77 4.46
CA VAL A 34 2.66 1.74 3.71
C VAL A 34 1.71 2.48 4.64
N LYS A 35 1.04 1.75 5.53
CA LYS A 35 0.11 2.34 6.48
C LYS A 35 0.81 3.35 7.41
N ARG A 36 1.97 3.00 7.95
CA ARG A 36 2.73 3.93 8.79
C ARG A 36 3.09 5.20 8.04
N THR A 37 3.55 5.08 6.81
CA THR A 37 3.92 6.23 5.98
C THR A 37 2.72 7.12 5.73
N VAL A 38 1.60 6.55 5.34
CA VAL A 38 0.35 7.26 5.05
C VAL A 38 -0.13 7.99 6.31
N GLU A 39 -0.19 7.30 7.44
CA GLU A 39 -0.70 7.88 8.69
C GLU A 39 0.25 8.92 9.26
N SER A 40 1.56 8.71 9.15
CA SER A 40 2.55 9.71 9.60
C SER A 40 2.44 11.02 8.83
N ALA A 41 1.97 10.98 7.60
CA ALA A 41 1.78 12.17 6.78
C ALA A 41 0.41 12.82 7.00
N GLY A 42 -0.43 12.27 7.89
CA GLY A 42 -1.74 12.82 8.18
C GLY A 42 -2.84 12.36 7.22
N PHE A 43 -2.59 11.28 6.50
CA PHE A 43 -3.56 10.67 5.58
C PHE A 43 -4.06 9.36 6.19
N ARG A 44 -5.06 8.75 5.55
CA ARG A 44 -5.61 7.45 5.93
C ARG A 44 -5.41 6.47 4.77
N MET A 45 -5.43 5.18 5.06
CA MET A 45 -5.36 4.16 4.00
C MET A 45 -6.47 4.35 2.96
N ASP A 46 -7.67 4.73 3.40
CA ASP A 46 -8.79 4.97 2.48
C ASP A 46 -8.60 6.23 1.61
N ASP A 47 -7.58 7.04 1.87
CA ASP A 47 -7.22 8.17 1.00
C ASP A 47 -6.36 7.73 -0.20
N LEU A 48 -5.84 6.51 -0.20
CA LEU A 48 -5.11 5.99 -1.37
C LEU A 48 -6.05 5.91 -2.56
N VAL A 49 -5.64 6.52 -3.67
CA VAL A 49 -6.42 6.53 -4.91
C VAL A 49 -5.78 5.68 -6.00
N SER A 50 -4.48 5.41 -5.89
CA SER A 50 -3.75 4.61 -6.86
C SER A 50 -2.66 3.84 -6.13
N VAL A 51 -2.57 2.55 -6.40
CA VAL A 51 -1.54 1.66 -5.83
C VAL A 51 -0.93 0.84 -6.95
N THR A 52 0.38 0.70 -6.93
CA THR A 52 1.09 -0.21 -7.81
C THR A 52 1.81 -1.24 -6.95
N VAL A 53 1.64 -2.50 -7.29
CA VAL A 53 2.33 -3.61 -6.64
C VAL A 53 3.20 -4.31 -7.69
N PHE A 54 4.51 -4.34 -7.43
CA PHE A 54 5.43 -5.17 -8.20
C PHE A 54 5.61 -6.50 -7.47
N CYS A 55 5.54 -7.60 -8.20
CA CYS A 55 5.60 -8.92 -7.61
C CYS A 55 6.59 -9.79 -8.39
N SER A 56 7.62 -10.26 -7.70
CA SER A 56 8.66 -11.08 -8.33
C SER A 56 8.23 -12.54 -8.52
N ASP A 57 7.18 -12.97 -7.81
CA ASP A 57 6.64 -14.32 -7.91
C ASP A 57 5.11 -14.22 -7.99
N ILE A 58 4.61 -14.23 -9.24
CA ILE A 58 3.17 -13.99 -9.49
C ILE A 58 2.28 -15.10 -8.92
N SER A 59 2.84 -16.26 -8.57
CA SER A 59 2.07 -17.30 -7.91
C SER A 59 1.58 -16.88 -6.53
N GLN A 60 2.12 -15.79 -5.97
CA GLN A 60 1.73 -15.26 -4.67
C GLN A 60 0.61 -14.19 -4.75
N TYR A 61 0.02 -14.01 -5.93
CA TYR A 61 -1.03 -13.01 -6.15
C TYR A 61 -2.20 -13.18 -5.17
N ASP A 62 -2.72 -14.40 -5.05
CA ASP A 62 -3.87 -14.64 -4.18
C ASP A 62 -3.54 -14.45 -2.70
N THR A 63 -2.36 -14.88 -2.28
CA THR A 63 -1.89 -14.69 -0.90
C THR A 63 -1.79 -13.21 -0.56
N PHE A 64 -1.17 -12.43 -1.46
CA PHE A 64 -1.06 -10.98 -1.25
C PHE A 64 -2.43 -10.34 -1.16
N ASN A 65 -3.33 -10.65 -2.07
CA ASN A 65 -4.66 -10.04 -2.12
C ASN A 65 -5.47 -10.30 -0.85
N ARG A 66 -5.36 -11.48 -0.27
CA ARG A 66 -6.06 -11.82 0.97
C ARG A 66 -5.63 -10.89 2.11
N ILE A 67 -4.34 -10.61 2.19
CA ILE A 67 -3.79 -9.69 3.20
C ILE A 67 -4.14 -8.25 2.88
N TYR A 68 -3.95 -7.84 1.61
CA TYR A 68 -4.18 -6.48 1.12
C TYR A 68 -5.59 -5.98 1.44
N ARG A 69 -6.60 -6.82 1.23
CA ARG A 69 -8.00 -6.44 1.45
C ARG A 69 -8.28 -5.93 2.85
N GLY A 70 -7.58 -6.44 3.84
CA GLY A 70 -7.80 -6.06 5.23
C GLY A 70 -7.35 -4.64 5.58
N TYR A 71 -6.68 -3.97 4.67
CA TYR A 71 -6.14 -2.62 4.93
C TYR A 71 -7.09 -1.50 4.51
N PHE A 72 -8.23 -1.83 3.90
CA PHE A 72 -9.17 -0.83 3.38
C PHE A 72 -10.57 -1.10 3.94
N SER A 73 -11.27 -0.02 4.29
CA SER A 73 -12.61 -0.12 4.89
C SER A 73 -13.72 0.39 3.98
N GLY A 74 -13.42 1.33 3.07
CA GLY A 74 -14.44 2.01 2.28
C GLY A 74 -14.46 1.66 0.80
N GLY A 75 -13.66 0.72 0.37
CA GLY A 75 -13.47 0.36 -1.03
C GLY A 75 -11.99 0.38 -1.37
N PHE A 76 -11.66 -0.08 -2.57
CA PHE A 76 -10.26 -0.25 -2.94
C PHE A 76 -9.80 0.86 -3.87
N PRO A 77 -8.53 1.30 -3.76
CA PRO A 77 -7.97 2.22 -4.74
C PRO A 77 -7.82 1.54 -6.11
N ALA A 78 -7.71 2.35 -7.16
CA ALA A 78 -7.26 1.83 -8.45
C ALA A 78 -5.90 1.17 -8.26
N ARG A 79 -5.67 0.03 -8.90
CA ARG A 79 -4.44 -0.73 -8.68
C ARG A 79 -3.93 -1.39 -9.94
N ALA A 80 -2.63 -1.35 -10.14
CA ALA A 80 -1.92 -2.23 -11.05
C ALA A 80 -1.14 -3.25 -10.23
N PHE A 81 -1.24 -4.51 -10.58
CA PHE A 81 -0.46 -5.59 -9.98
C PHE A 81 0.39 -6.20 -11.09
N ILE A 82 1.71 -6.06 -10.98
CA ILE A 82 2.62 -6.27 -12.10
C ILE A 82 3.63 -7.35 -11.72
N GLY A 83 3.68 -8.42 -12.52
CA GLY A 83 4.78 -9.38 -12.42
C GLY A 83 6.07 -8.68 -12.81
N SER A 84 7.07 -8.72 -11.94
CA SER A 84 8.34 -8.06 -12.15
C SER A 84 9.47 -9.10 -12.23
N GLY A 85 10.66 -8.63 -12.59
CA GLY A 85 11.87 -9.38 -12.34
C GLY A 85 12.23 -9.35 -10.86
N THR A 86 13.45 -9.75 -10.56
CA THR A 86 13.97 -9.78 -9.19
C THR A 86 13.90 -8.42 -8.54
N LEU A 87 13.37 -8.38 -7.33
CA LEU A 87 13.36 -7.19 -6.50
C LEU A 87 14.52 -7.23 -5.51
N VAL A 88 14.91 -6.05 -5.02
CA VAL A 88 16.02 -5.96 -4.08
C VAL A 88 15.69 -6.69 -2.77
N ARG A 89 16.72 -7.12 -2.05
CA ARG A 89 16.60 -7.73 -0.72
C ARG A 89 15.77 -9.01 -0.68
N GLY A 90 15.66 -9.70 -1.81
CA GLY A 90 14.85 -10.91 -1.90
C GLY A 90 13.36 -10.68 -1.79
N ALA A 91 12.89 -9.45 -1.93
CA ALA A 91 11.49 -9.12 -1.81
C ALA A 91 10.66 -9.77 -2.91
N ARG A 92 9.48 -10.24 -2.52
CA ARG A 92 8.47 -10.70 -3.48
C ARG A 92 7.47 -9.61 -3.83
N PHE A 93 7.35 -8.58 -2.98
CA PHE A 93 6.42 -7.49 -3.20
C PHE A 93 7.10 -6.15 -2.98
N GLU A 94 6.79 -5.20 -3.86
CA GLU A 94 7.12 -3.79 -3.65
C GLU A 94 5.86 -2.98 -3.93
N VAL A 95 5.48 -2.10 -3.00
CA VAL A 95 4.22 -1.36 -3.07
C VAL A 95 4.50 0.13 -3.02
N LEU A 96 3.90 0.86 -3.96
CA LEU A 96 3.92 2.32 -3.98
C LEU A 96 2.52 2.84 -4.27
N GLY A 97 2.29 4.12 -4.06
CA GLY A 97 0.96 4.65 -4.30
C GLY A 97 0.87 6.15 -4.21
N VAL A 98 -0.36 6.63 -4.43
CA VAL A 98 -0.70 8.04 -4.32
C VAL A 98 -1.96 8.14 -3.46
N ALA A 99 -1.91 9.00 -2.45
CA ALA A 99 -3.07 9.31 -1.62
C ALA A 99 -3.51 10.75 -1.87
N VAL A 100 -4.81 10.97 -1.87
CA VAL A 100 -5.39 12.30 -2.01
C VAL A 100 -6.39 12.46 -0.88
N ARG A 101 -6.18 13.50 -0.08
CA ARG A 101 -7.06 13.78 1.04
C ARG A 101 -8.16 14.73 0.58
N ALA A 102 -9.41 14.35 0.84
CA ALA A 102 -10.53 15.18 0.51
C ALA A 102 -10.44 16.48 1.32
N LYS A 103 -10.74 17.62 0.66
CA LYS A 103 -10.84 18.89 1.37
C LYS A 103 -12.01 18.84 2.33
N ALA A 104 -11.87 19.53 3.46
CA ALA A 104 -12.99 19.71 4.37
C ALA A 104 -14.15 20.37 3.60
N PRO A 105 -15.40 19.93 3.83
CA PRO A 105 -16.55 20.56 3.19
C PRO A 105 -16.60 22.04 3.55
N THR A 106 -16.92 22.90 2.56
CA THR A 106 -17.20 24.30 2.85
C THR A 106 -18.60 24.43 3.43
N ALA A 107 -18.86 25.53 4.12
CA ALA A 107 -20.21 25.81 4.61
C ALA A 107 -21.20 25.95 3.46
N GLY A 108 -22.48 25.67 3.73
CA GLY A 108 -23.56 25.87 2.77
C GLY A 108 -23.73 24.73 1.80
N PRO A 109 -23.99 25.00 0.52
CA PRO A 109 -24.45 23.99 -0.42
C PRO A 109 -23.50 22.79 -0.57
N ALA A 110 -22.21 22.97 -0.39
CA ALA A 110 -21.27 21.89 -0.52
C ALA A 110 -21.55 20.76 0.48
N ALA A 111 -22.10 21.06 1.61
CA ALA A 111 -22.44 20.08 2.62
C ALA A 111 -23.67 19.25 2.26
N ALA A 112 -24.40 19.64 1.24
CA ALA A 112 -25.64 18.97 0.85
C ALA A 112 -25.41 17.77 -0.07
N ARG A 113 -24.20 17.56 -0.57
CA ARG A 113 -23.96 16.43 -1.46
C ARG A 113 -23.98 15.09 -0.75
#